data_66015af1dcd838b3ca2d1e408b0fcf07
#
_entry.id   66015af1dcd838b3ca2d1e408b0fcf07
#
_cell.length_a   1.000
_cell.length_b   1.000
_cell.length_c   1.000
_cell.angle_alpha   90.00
_cell.angle_beta   90.00
_cell.angle_gamma   90.00
#
_symmetry.space_group_name_H-M   'P 1'
#
loop_
_entity.id
_entity.type
_entity.pdbx_description
1 polymer ?
#
loop_
_entity_poly.entity_id
_entity_poly.type
_entity_poly.pdbx_seq_one_letter_code
_entity_poly.pdbx_strand_id
1 'polypeptide(L)'
;GRGGFVRRVAMIKEERKRNPDLLYFDSGDFSQGSAYYTMFKGDVEIGLMNLMGLDAVTIGNHEFDFGLENMARLFRMANFPIVCANYDFTGTVCEDVVKPYVVLHRNGLKIGVFGLSPKMKGLVADKNCEGVKYLDPIATARKTAEVLKKKEKCDVVICVSHMGWADGKEYDANVIQGSRYIDLVLGGHTHTYMKHLEYVKDLDGHDVPVDQNGKHAIYVGRIVMNLK
;
A
#
# COMPACT_ATOMS: atom_id res chain seq x y z
N GLY A 1 26.94 -1.30 -1.03
CA GLY A 1 25.62 -1.57 -0.46
C GLY A 1 24.58 -1.72 -1.56
N ARG A 2 23.48 -2.43 -1.27
CA ARG A 2 22.32 -2.60 -2.13
C ARG A 2 21.17 -1.76 -1.58
N GLY A 3 20.17 -1.39 -2.42
CA GLY A 3 19.01 -0.60 -2.03
C GLY A 3 19.33 0.88 -1.73
N GLY A 4 18.47 1.51 -0.92
CA GLY A 4 18.57 2.89 -0.48
C GLY A 4 17.79 3.88 -1.34
N PHE A 5 17.29 4.94 -0.70
CA PHE A 5 16.39 5.92 -1.32
C PHE A 5 16.97 6.60 -2.56
N VAL A 6 18.23 7.04 -2.52
CA VAL A 6 18.87 7.76 -3.64
C VAL A 6 18.89 6.92 -4.92
N ARG A 7 19.26 5.64 -4.79
CA ARG A 7 19.27 4.71 -5.94
C ARG A 7 17.86 4.42 -6.44
N ARG A 8 16.89 4.28 -5.53
CA ARG A 8 15.48 4.06 -5.86
C ARG A 8 14.91 5.27 -6.61
N VAL A 9 15.15 6.48 -6.14
CA VAL A 9 14.76 7.72 -6.85
C VAL A 9 15.35 7.75 -8.26
N ALA A 10 16.65 7.48 -8.40
CA ALA A 10 17.32 7.49 -9.72
C ALA A 10 16.73 6.44 -10.66
N MET A 11 16.52 5.21 -10.17
CA MET A 11 15.96 4.11 -10.94
C MET A 11 14.54 4.41 -11.42
N ILE A 12 13.66 4.89 -10.53
CA ILE A 12 12.27 5.22 -10.91
C ILE A 12 12.24 6.37 -11.92
N LYS A 13 13.10 7.38 -11.78
CA LYS A 13 13.20 8.45 -12.79
C LYS A 13 13.61 7.92 -14.17
N GLU A 14 14.55 6.96 -14.23
CA GLU A 14 14.95 6.35 -15.50
C GLU A 14 13.85 5.45 -16.08
N GLU A 15 13.17 4.65 -15.25
CA GLU A 15 12.04 3.84 -15.72
C GLU A 15 10.89 4.72 -16.23
N ARG A 16 10.61 5.84 -15.58
CA ARG A 16 9.56 6.77 -16.01
C ARG A 16 9.87 7.47 -17.34
N LYS A 17 11.15 7.71 -17.66
CA LYS A 17 11.53 8.19 -18.99
C LYS A 17 11.22 7.18 -20.10
N ARG A 18 11.40 5.88 -19.82
CA ARG A 18 11.12 4.79 -20.76
C ARG A 18 9.63 4.45 -20.83
N ASN A 19 8.94 4.58 -19.71
CA ASN A 19 7.54 4.25 -19.53
C ASN A 19 6.83 5.42 -18.82
N PRO A 20 6.43 6.48 -19.52
CA PRO A 20 5.84 7.69 -18.89
C PRO A 20 4.56 7.40 -18.11
N ASP A 21 3.80 6.38 -18.52
CA ASP A 21 2.53 5.98 -17.91
C ASP A 21 2.68 4.97 -16.77
N LEU A 22 3.92 4.64 -16.35
CA LEU A 22 4.12 3.72 -15.24
C LEU A 22 3.43 4.24 -13.96
N LEU A 23 2.87 3.30 -13.20
CA LEU A 23 2.39 3.53 -11.84
C LEU A 23 3.43 3.04 -10.85
N TYR A 24 3.60 3.76 -9.76
CA TYR A 24 4.53 3.41 -8.70
C TYR A 24 3.85 3.45 -7.33
N PHE A 25 3.93 2.35 -6.59
CA PHE A 25 3.28 2.14 -5.31
C PHE A 25 4.29 1.78 -4.23
N ASP A 26 3.94 2.05 -2.97
CA ASP A 26 4.68 1.58 -1.80
C ASP A 26 3.69 0.92 -0.82
N SER A 27 4.03 -0.27 -0.34
CA SER A 27 3.16 -1.09 0.49
C SER A 27 3.31 -0.83 2.00
N GLY A 28 3.80 0.34 2.40
CA GLY A 28 3.91 0.76 3.80
C GLY A 28 5.19 0.31 4.51
N ASP A 29 5.29 0.65 5.79
CA ASP A 29 6.50 0.50 6.61
C ASP A 29 7.72 1.25 6.01
N PHE A 30 7.47 2.41 5.40
CA PHE A 30 8.53 3.25 4.85
C PHE A 30 9.26 4.05 5.93
N SER A 31 8.67 4.19 7.10
CA SER A 31 9.09 5.11 8.15
C SER A 31 10.24 4.60 9.00
N GLN A 32 10.37 3.29 9.20
CA GLN A 32 11.26 2.68 10.18
C GLN A 32 12.54 2.11 9.54
N GLY A 33 13.61 2.00 10.35
CA GLY A 33 14.82 1.23 10.02
C GLY A 33 16.07 2.06 9.74
N SER A 34 16.03 3.38 9.94
CA SER A 34 17.21 4.24 9.79
C SER A 34 17.45 5.13 11.01
N ALA A 35 18.72 5.57 11.20
CA ALA A 35 19.03 6.59 12.20
C ALA A 35 18.34 7.92 11.88
N TYR A 36 18.11 8.21 10.62
CA TYR A 36 17.37 9.40 10.18
C TYR A 36 15.94 9.37 10.70
N TYR A 37 15.25 8.23 10.59
CA TYR A 37 13.91 8.08 11.13
C TYR A 37 13.86 8.32 12.64
N THR A 38 14.80 7.76 13.39
CA THR A 38 14.88 7.98 14.84
C THR A 38 15.07 9.45 15.20
N MET A 39 15.90 10.18 14.44
CA MET A 39 16.21 11.59 14.69
C MET A 39 15.14 12.55 14.14
N PHE A 40 14.63 12.29 12.94
CA PHE A 40 13.75 13.23 12.20
C PHE A 40 12.32 12.74 12.06
N LYS A 41 11.98 11.60 12.68
CA LYS A 41 10.61 11.04 12.79
C LYS A 41 9.88 10.89 11.46
N GLY A 42 10.63 10.65 10.36
CA GLY A 42 10.07 10.40 9.03
C GLY A 42 10.17 11.55 8.03
N ASP A 43 10.66 12.73 8.43
CA ASP A 43 10.77 13.89 7.52
C ASP A 43 11.66 13.59 6.32
N VAL A 44 12.77 12.88 6.55
CA VAL A 44 13.72 12.51 5.49
C VAL A 44 13.11 11.50 4.54
N GLU A 45 12.41 10.51 5.08
CA GLU A 45 11.74 9.46 4.31
C GLU A 45 10.66 10.06 3.41
N ILE A 46 9.74 10.86 3.94
CA ILE A 46 8.69 11.53 3.15
C ILE A 46 9.30 12.50 2.11
N GLY A 47 10.31 13.28 2.50
CA GLY A 47 10.99 14.18 1.57
C GLY A 47 11.60 13.46 0.37
N LEU A 48 12.21 12.30 0.60
CA LEU A 48 12.77 11.47 -0.47
C LEU A 48 11.69 10.74 -1.29
N MET A 49 10.62 10.28 -0.66
CA MET A 49 9.49 9.66 -1.35
C MET A 49 8.78 10.65 -2.26
N ASN A 50 8.66 11.92 -1.87
CA ASN A 50 8.11 12.99 -2.70
C ASN A 50 8.88 13.17 -4.03
N LEU A 51 10.16 12.76 -4.09
CA LEU A 51 10.95 12.83 -5.33
C LEU A 51 10.72 11.65 -6.28
N MET A 52 9.95 10.62 -5.85
CA MET A 52 9.77 9.37 -6.61
C MET A 52 8.54 9.39 -7.51
N GLY A 53 7.59 10.30 -7.29
CA GLY A 53 6.33 10.34 -8.04
C GLY A 53 5.46 9.11 -7.76
N LEU A 54 5.26 8.78 -6.48
CA LEU A 54 4.37 7.72 -6.03
C LEU A 54 2.92 8.03 -6.41
N ASP A 55 2.19 7.03 -6.87
CA ASP A 55 0.79 7.15 -7.26
C ASP A 55 -0.16 6.77 -6.12
N ALA A 56 0.25 5.92 -5.20
CA ALA A 56 -0.38 5.68 -3.91
C ALA A 56 0.55 4.93 -2.96
N VAL A 57 0.33 5.11 -1.65
CA VAL A 57 1.06 4.42 -0.57
C VAL A 57 0.03 3.91 0.44
N THR A 58 0.20 2.68 0.94
CA THR A 58 -0.60 2.19 2.06
C THR A 58 0.12 2.40 3.40
N ILE A 59 -0.58 2.13 4.50
CA ILE A 59 -0.07 2.28 5.86
C ILE A 59 0.41 0.92 6.36
N GLY A 60 1.64 0.85 6.88
CA GLY A 60 2.12 -0.28 7.65
C GLY A 60 1.97 -0.04 9.16
N ASN A 61 2.46 -0.97 9.96
CA ASN A 61 2.41 -0.83 11.41
C ASN A 61 3.44 0.18 11.94
N HIS A 62 4.55 0.39 11.25
CA HIS A 62 5.60 1.32 11.68
C HIS A 62 5.29 2.80 11.41
N GLU A 63 4.31 3.12 10.59
CA GLU A 63 3.83 4.49 10.47
C GLU A 63 3.25 5.02 11.79
N PHE A 64 2.83 4.13 12.70
CA PHE A 64 2.33 4.47 14.04
C PHE A 64 3.41 4.70 15.11
N ASP A 65 4.68 4.44 14.85
CA ASP A 65 5.75 4.38 15.86
C ASP A 65 5.84 5.66 16.72
N PHE A 66 5.58 6.82 16.15
CA PHE A 66 5.57 8.11 16.86
C PHE A 66 4.15 8.68 17.07
N GLY A 67 3.11 7.84 16.95
CA GLY A 67 1.71 8.19 17.19
C GLY A 67 1.05 8.96 16.05
N LEU A 68 -0.27 9.19 16.21
CA LEU A 68 -1.12 9.75 15.15
C LEU A 68 -0.76 11.20 14.77
N GLU A 69 -0.35 12.02 15.74
CA GLU A 69 0.05 13.41 15.45
C GLU A 69 1.24 13.47 14.48
N ASN A 70 2.27 12.65 14.72
CA ASN A 70 3.41 12.57 13.81
C ASN A 70 3.02 11.95 12.47
N MET A 71 2.19 10.92 12.46
CA MET A 71 1.67 10.30 11.24
C MET A 71 0.92 11.33 10.40
N ALA A 72 -0.04 12.06 10.98
CA ALA A 72 -0.81 13.08 10.27
C ALA A 72 0.08 14.18 9.71
N ARG A 73 1.08 14.63 10.49
CA ARG A 73 2.06 15.62 10.06
C ARG A 73 2.83 15.15 8.83
N LEU A 74 3.32 13.91 8.83
CA LEU A 74 4.05 13.31 7.70
C LEU A 74 3.15 13.17 6.47
N PHE A 75 1.92 12.71 6.65
CA PHE A 75 0.99 12.51 5.54
C PHE A 75 0.56 13.83 4.89
N ARG A 76 0.50 14.93 5.66
CA ARG A 76 0.31 16.28 5.09
C ARG A 76 1.51 16.79 4.30
N MET A 77 2.72 16.31 4.58
CA MET A 77 3.93 16.63 3.80
C MET A 77 4.01 15.80 2.50
N ALA A 78 3.32 14.67 2.43
CA ALA A 78 3.34 13.79 1.26
C ALA A 78 2.64 14.45 0.05
N ASN A 79 3.26 14.36 -1.14
CA ASN A 79 2.67 14.79 -2.41
C ASN A 79 1.99 13.65 -3.19
N PHE A 80 1.72 12.55 -2.49
CA PHE A 80 1.06 11.34 -3.00
C PHE A 80 -0.06 10.93 -2.04
N PRO A 81 -1.11 10.25 -2.54
CA PRO A 81 -2.21 9.80 -1.69
C PRO A 81 -1.79 8.65 -0.77
N ILE A 82 -2.28 8.70 0.47
CA ILE A 82 -2.20 7.62 1.44
C ILE A 82 -3.56 6.90 1.45
N VAL A 83 -3.54 5.59 1.23
CA VAL A 83 -4.75 4.78 1.13
C VAL A 83 -4.78 3.68 2.20
N CYS A 84 -5.89 3.58 2.92
CA CYS A 84 -6.18 2.47 3.83
C CYS A 84 -7.70 2.36 4.00
N ALA A 85 -8.27 1.25 3.56
CA ALA A 85 -9.72 1.06 3.59
C ALA A 85 -10.21 0.42 4.90
N ASN A 86 -9.35 -0.34 5.59
CA ASN A 86 -9.73 -1.08 6.79
C ASN A 86 -9.30 -0.45 8.12
N TYR A 87 -8.83 0.80 8.09
CA TYR A 87 -8.72 1.64 9.29
C TYR A 87 -9.70 2.80 9.19
N ASP A 88 -10.57 2.92 10.20
CA ASP A 88 -11.45 4.08 10.35
C ASP A 88 -10.79 5.10 11.28
N PHE A 89 -10.37 6.22 10.70
CA PHE A 89 -9.71 7.34 11.37
C PHE A 89 -10.69 8.44 11.82
N THR A 90 -12.00 8.22 11.70
CA THR A 90 -13.03 9.22 12.06
C THR A 90 -12.83 9.72 13.49
N GLY A 91 -12.77 11.03 13.64
CA GLY A 91 -12.55 11.71 14.94
C GLY A 91 -11.08 11.73 15.39
N THR A 92 -10.14 11.26 14.57
CA THR A 92 -8.70 11.39 14.82
C THR A 92 -8.07 12.48 13.97
N VAL A 93 -6.83 12.86 14.29
CA VAL A 93 -6.05 13.86 13.51
C VAL A 93 -5.64 13.37 12.11
N CYS A 94 -5.87 12.09 11.80
CA CYS A 94 -5.58 11.48 10.50
C CYS A 94 -6.81 11.38 9.57
N GLU A 95 -8.00 11.79 10.01
CA GLU A 95 -9.25 11.65 9.26
C GLU A 95 -9.20 12.28 7.86
N ASP A 96 -8.57 13.43 7.72
CA ASP A 96 -8.49 14.19 6.48
C ASP A 96 -7.34 13.76 5.55
N VAL A 97 -6.35 13.02 6.05
CA VAL A 97 -5.12 12.67 5.32
C VAL A 97 -5.07 11.24 4.80
N VAL A 98 -5.97 10.37 5.26
CA VAL A 98 -6.07 8.98 4.80
C VAL A 98 -7.37 8.78 4.03
N LYS A 99 -7.29 8.14 2.88
CA LYS A 99 -8.46 7.82 2.04
C LYS A 99 -8.64 6.31 1.96
N PRO A 100 -9.87 5.78 1.86
CA PRO A 100 -10.06 4.34 1.67
C PRO A 100 -9.51 3.86 0.32
N TYR A 101 -9.63 4.67 -0.72
CA TYR A 101 -9.13 4.41 -2.07
C TYR A 101 -8.91 5.70 -2.86
N VAL A 102 -8.24 5.57 -3.99
CA VAL A 102 -8.11 6.60 -5.02
C VAL A 102 -8.43 6.01 -6.39
N VAL A 103 -8.83 6.87 -7.32
CA VAL A 103 -9.03 6.51 -8.72
C VAL A 103 -8.02 7.28 -9.55
N LEU A 104 -7.19 6.55 -10.26
CA LEU A 104 -6.14 7.08 -11.12
C LEU A 104 -6.55 6.93 -12.60
N HIS A 105 -6.03 7.80 -13.44
CA HIS A 105 -6.19 7.70 -14.89
C HIS A 105 -4.82 7.60 -15.53
N ARG A 106 -4.58 6.53 -16.29
CA ARG A 106 -3.33 6.28 -17.02
C ARG A 106 -3.64 5.58 -18.33
N ASN A 107 -3.05 6.08 -19.42
CA ASN A 107 -3.14 5.47 -20.74
C ASN A 107 -4.59 5.14 -21.17
N GLY A 108 -5.53 6.05 -20.88
CA GLY A 108 -6.96 5.87 -21.18
C GLY A 108 -7.71 4.93 -20.21
N LEU A 109 -7.02 4.33 -19.23
CA LEU A 109 -7.62 3.43 -18.25
C LEU A 109 -7.97 4.13 -16.96
N LYS A 110 -9.05 3.68 -16.34
CA LYS A 110 -9.48 4.07 -15.00
C LYS A 110 -9.06 2.99 -14.00
N ILE A 111 -8.17 3.34 -13.08
CA ILE A 111 -7.51 2.40 -12.19
C ILE A 111 -7.89 2.74 -10.75
N GLY A 112 -8.62 1.82 -10.10
CA GLY A 112 -8.96 1.93 -8.69
C GLY A 112 -7.84 1.36 -7.83
N VAL A 113 -7.39 2.11 -6.83
CA VAL A 113 -6.33 1.68 -5.91
C VAL A 113 -6.82 1.86 -4.48
N PHE A 114 -6.80 0.80 -3.70
CA PHE A 114 -7.14 0.84 -2.27
C PHE A 114 -6.05 0.19 -1.42
N GLY A 115 -6.00 0.58 -0.14
CA GLY A 115 -5.03 0.05 0.80
C GLY A 115 -5.65 -0.88 1.82
N LEU A 116 -4.86 -1.84 2.31
CA LEU A 116 -5.17 -2.66 3.48
C LEU A 116 -3.98 -2.72 4.42
N SER A 117 -4.27 -2.74 5.72
CA SER A 117 -3.25 -2.71 6.77
C SER A 117 -3.54 -3.75 7.85
N PRO A 118 -2.52 -4.29 8.55
CA PRO A 118 -2.69 -5.38 9.49
C PRO A 118 -3.41 -4.92 10.77
N LYS A 119 -3.87 -5.87 11.57
CA LYS A 119 -4.44 -5.59 12.89
C LYS A 119 -3.38 -4.94 13.79
N MET A 120 -3.70 -3.76 14.32
CA MET A 120 -2.78 -2.98 15.18
C MET A 120 -2.46 -3.67 16.50
N LYS A 121 -3.42 -4.43 17.06
CA LYS A 121 -3.25 -5.09 18.36
C LYS A 121 -2.08 -6.08 18.35
N GLY A 122 -1.11 -5.81 19.21
CA GLY A 122 0.12 -6.61 19.31
C GLY A 122 1.26 -6.18 18.39
N LEU A 123 1.00 -5.27 17.41
CA LEU A 123 2.01 -4.70 16.52
C LEU A 123 2.30 -3.23 16.86
N VAL A 124 1.28 -2.49 17.30
CA VAL A 124 1.34 -1.06 17.60
C VAL A 124 1.03 -0.85 19.07
N ALA A 125 1.74 0.06 19.74
CA ALA A 125 1.40 0.44 21.12
C ALA A 125 0.03 1.13 21.14
N ASP A 126 -0.86 0.73 22.05
CA ASP A 126 -2.25 1.21 22.13
C ASP A 126 -2.36 2.75 22.09
N LYS A 127 -1.48 3.44 22.83
CA LYS A 127 -1.42 4.91 22.87
C LYS A 127 -1.11 5.57 21.53
N ASN A 128 -0.46 4.84 20.60
CA ASN A 128 -0.05 5.35 19.30
C ASN A 128 -1.13 5.19 18.23
N CYS A 129 -2.19 4.43 18.52
CA CYS A 129 -3.33 4.21 17.61
C CYS A 129 -4.69 4.46 18.27
N GLU A 130 -4.71 5.23 19.38
CA GLU A 130 -5.94 5.55 20.11
C GLU A 130 -6.96 6.24 19.20
N GLY A 131 -8.19 5.74 19.24
CA GLY A 131 -9.29 6.26 18.41
C GLY A 131 -9.41 5.63 17.02
N VAL A 132 -8.38 4.95 16.51
CA VAL A 132 -8.45 4.25 15.23
C VAL A 132 -9.20 2.93 15.39
N LYS A 133 -10.20 2.69 14.53
CA LYS A 133 -10.96 1.44 14.53
C LYS A 133 -10.46 0.52 13.43
N TYR A 134 -10.19 -0.73 13.78
CA TYR A 134 -9.86 -1.78 12.81
C TYR A 134 -11.14 -2.42 12.27
N LEU A 135 -11.27 -2.43 10.96
CA LEU A 135 -12.37 -3.08 10.25
C LEU A 135 -11.88 -4.43 9.69
N ASP A 136 -12.80 -5.39 9.57
CA ASP A 136 -12.49 -6.69 8.96
C ASP A 136 -11.90 -6.49 7.55
N PRO A 137 -10.68 -6.94 7.27
CA PRO A 137 -9.99 -6.65 6.01
C PRO A 137 -10.64 -7.37 4.82
N ILE A 138 -11.18 -8.58 5.02
CA ILE A 138 -11.79 -9.37 3.95
C ILE A 138 -13.12 -8.72 3.52
N ALA A 139 -13.98 -8.39 4.49
CA ALA A 139 -15.24 -7.72 4.22
C ALA A 139 -15.00 -6.32 3.60
N THR A 140 -13.98 -5.60 4.09
CA THR A 140 -13.60 -4.28 3.58
C THR A 140 -13.07 -4.38 2.15
N ALA A 141 -12.17 -5.31 1.86
CA ALA A 141 -11.65 -5.54 0.52
C ALA A 141 -12.77 -5.85 -0.47
N ARG A 142 -13.66 -6.77 -0.11
CA ARG A 142 -14.82 -7.14 -0.94
C ARG A 142 -15.69 -5.92 -1.28
N LYS A 143 -16.06 -5.14 -0.27
CA LYS A 143 -16.88 -3.93 -0.43
C LYS A 143 -16.18 -2.88 -1.27
N THR A 144 -14.90 -2.61 -0.99
CA THR A 144 -14.15 -1.56 -1.68
C THR A 144 -13.89 -1.91 -3.14
N ALA A 145 -13.47 -3.15 -3.42
CA ALA A 145 -13.28 -3.62 -4.80
C ALA A 145 -14.59 -3.59 -5.60
N GLU A 146 -15.71 -3.97 -4.98
CA GLU A 146 -17.02 -3.84 -5.63
C GLU A 146 -17.40 -2.39 -5.94
N VAL A 147 -17.16 -1.46 -5.02
CA VAL A 147 -17.38 -0.02 -5.26
C VAL A 147 -16.53 0.46 -6.42
N LEU A 148 -15.24 0.13 -6.42
CA LEU A 148 -14.32 0.53 -7.50
C LEU A 148 -14.75 -0.05 -8.85
N LYS A 149 -15.13 -1.32 -8.91
CA LYS A 149 -15.52 -1.98 -10.16
C LYS A 149 -16.88 -1.53 -10.64
N LYS A 150 -17.90 -1.49 -9.78
CA LYS A 150 -19.30 -1.29 -10.20
C LYS A 150 -19.75 0.16 -10.14
N LYS A 151 -19.36 0.93 -9.11
CA LYS A 151 -19.77 2.32 -8.95
C LYS A 151 -18.81 3.27 -9.65
N GLU A 152 -17.51 3.15 -9.37
CA GLU A 152 -16.48 3.97 -9.99
C GLU A 152 -16.18 3.56 -11.43
N LYS A 153 -16.58 2.34 -11.85
CA LYS A 153 -16.35 1.82 -13.23
C LYS A 153 -14.86 1.73 -13.58
N CYS A 154 -14.06 1.29 -12.63
CA CYS A 154 -12.63 1.09 -12.88
C CYS A 154 -12.40 -0.11 -13.82
N ASP A 155 -11.48 0.08 -14.77
CA ASP A 155 -11.01 -0.98 -15.67
C ASP A 155 -10.17 -1.99 -14.89
N VAL A 156 -9.30 -1.48 -14.00
CA VAL A 156 -8.38 -2.26 -13.15
C VAL A 156 -8.55 -1.86 -11.69
N VAL A 157 -8.51 -2.85 -10.79
CA VAL A 157 -8.53 -2.64 -9.34
C VAL A 157 -7.27 -3.24 -8.71
N ILE A 158 -6.48 -2.41 -8.05
CA ILE A 158 -5.23 -2.78 -7.39
C ILE A 158 -5.38 -2.63 -5.87
N CYS A 159 -5.00 -3.67 -5.14
CA CYS A 159 -4.85 -3.61 -3.69
C CYS A 159 -3.38 -3.40 -3.34
N VAL A 160 -3.05 -2.29 -2.69
CA VAL A 160 -1.73 -2.05 -2.09
C VAL A 160 -1.82 -2.46 -0.62
N SER A 161 -1.20 -3.56 -0.26
CA SER A 161 -1.46 -4.26 1.00
C SER A 161 -0.24 -4.30 1.91
N HIS A 162 -0.47 -4.07 3.21
CA HIS A 162 0.49 -4.36 4.28
C HIS A 162 0.02 -5.53 5.16
N MET A 163 -0.87 -6.38 4.67
CA MET A 163 -1.42 -7.50 5.46
C MET A 163 -0.42 -8.63 5.70
N GLY A 164 0.52 -8.84 4.80
CA GLY A 164 1.40 -10.02 4.76
C GLY A 164 0.88 -11.11 3.84
N TRP A 165 1.73 -12.16 3.58
CA TRP A 165 1.46 -13.08 2.47
C TRP A 165 0.46 -14.20 2.80
N ALA A 166 0.85 -15.22 3.56
CA ALA A 166 0.08 -16.47 3.56
C ALA A 166 0.03 -17.24 4.90
N ASP A 167 0.65 -16.75 5.97
CA ASP A 167 0.88 -17.52 7.19
C ASP A 167 -0.18 -17.32 8.30
N GLY A 168 -1.38 -16.82 7.98
CA GLY A 168 -2.42 -16.54 8.98
C GLY A 168 -3.82 -16.45 8.39
N LYS A 169 -4.75 -15.88 9.19
CA LYS A 169 -6.18 -15.81 8.85
C LYS A 169 -6.59 -14.53 8.13
N GLU A 170 -5.77 -13.51 8.18
CA GLU A 170 -6.08 -12.16 7.65
C GLU A 170 -4.97 -11.66 6.72
N TYR A 171 -4.33 -12.55 5.95
CA TYR A 171 -3.28 -12.21 5.00
C TYR A 171 -3.79 -12.02 3.57
N ASP A 172 -2.94 -11.58 2.67
CA ASP A 172 -3.27 -11.30 1.27
C ASP A 172 -3.99 -12.47 0.59
N ALA A 173 -3.53 -13.71 0.82
CA ALA A 173 -4.17 -14.89 0.28
C ALA A 173 -5.63 -15.05 0.74
N ASN A 174 -5.93 -14.80 2.02
CA ASN A 174 -7.28 -14.88 2.56
C ASN A 174 -8.17 -13.73 2.07
N VAL A 175 -7.60 -12.53 1.93
CA VAL A 175 -8.29 -11.37 1.35
C VAL A 175 -8.75 -11.68 -0.07
N ILE A 176 -7.88 -12.25 -0.90
CA ILE A 176 -8.21 -12.62 -2.27
C ILE A 176 -9.29 -13.70 -2.29
N GLN A 177 -9.11 -14.79 -1.53
CA GLN A 177 -10.06 -15.89 -1.45
C GLN A 177 -11.46 -15.45 -0.98
N GLY A 178 -11.52 -14.41 -0.15
CA GLY A 178 -12.75 -13.85 0.39
C GLY A 178 -13.33 -12.67 -0.41
N SER A 179 -12.74 -12.28 -1.53
CA SER A 179 -13.14 -11.11 -2.32
C SER A 179 -13.33 -11.42 -3.80
N ARG A 180 -13.64 -10.41 -4.60
CA ARG A 180 -13.71 -10.44 -6.07
C ARG A 180 -13.39 -9.06 -6.63
N TYR A 181 -13.10 -9.01 -7.93
CA TYR A 181 -12.77 -7.76 -8.67
C TYR A 181 -11.41 -7.15 -8.33
N ILE A 182 -10.55 -7.83 -7.59
CA ILE A 182 -9.15 -7.41 -7.42
C ILE A 182 -8.34 -8.02 -8.56
N ASP A 183 -7.64 -7.17 -9.33
CA ASP A 183 -6.85 -7.59 -10.47
C ASP A 183 -5.36 -7.78 -10.13
N LEU A 184 -4.89 -7.19 -9.04
CA LEU A 184 -3.50 -7.28 -8.57
C LEU A 184 -3.41 -6.93 -7.08
N VAL A 185 -2.58 -7.68 -6.35
CA VAL A 185 -2.19 -7.36 -4.96
C VAL A 185 -0.69 -7.09 -4.90
N LEU A 186 -0.32 -5.94 -4.33
CA LEU A 186 1.05 -5.55 -4.03
C LEU A 186 1.24 -5.60 -2.52
N GLY A 187 1.90 -6.65 -2.03
CA GLY A 187 1.98 -6.98 -0.61
C GLY A 187 3.20 -6.39 0.13
N GLY A 188 3.16 -6.49 1.45
CA GLY A 188 4.21 -6.07 2.39
C GLY A 188 4.20 -6.87 3.69
N HIS A 189 4.72 -6.31 4.77
CA HIS A 189 4.69 -6.79 6.16
C HIS A 189 5.55 -8.02 6.48
N THR A 190 5.32 -9.15 5.83
CA THR A 190 6.03 -10.42 6.11
C THR A 190 7.43 -10.48 5.51
N HIS A 191 7.86 -9.42 4.80
CA HIS A 191 9.16 -9.33 4.15
C HIS A 191 9.43 -10.47 3.15
N THR A 192 8.39 -11.07 2.61
CA THR A 192 8.49 -12.16 1.64
C THR A 192 9.14 -11.66 0.36
N TYR A 193 10.13 -12.37 -0.14
CA TYR A 193 10.72 -12.10 -1.45
C TYR A 193 10.21 -13.08 -2.47
N MET A 194 9.33 -12.62 -3.34
CA MET A 194 8.77 -13.39 -4.45
C MET A 194 9.65 -13.19 -5.68
N LYS A 195 10.20 -14.28 -6.23
CA LYS A 195 10.96 -14.25 -7.48
C LYS A 195 10.06 -14.16 -8.72
N HIS A 196 8.85 -14.63 -8.56
CA HIS A 196 7.79 -14.66 -9.58
C HIS A 196 6.48 -14.30 -8.89
N LEU A 197 5.49 -13.87 -9.67
CA LEU A 197 4.15 -13.65 -9.17
C LEU A 197 3.57 -14.95 -8.59
N GLU A 198 2.99 -14.85 -7.42
CA GLU A 198 2.13 -15.89 -6.86
C GLU A 198 0.68 -15.63 -7.32
N TYR A 199 -0.14 -16.67 -7.36
CA TYR A 199 -1.53 -16.57 -7.83
C TYR A 199 -2.47 -17.21 -6.82
N VAL A 200 -3.53 -16.51 -6.49
CA VAL A 200 -4.58 -17.01 -5.58
C VAL A 200 -5.94 -16.86 -6.26
N LYS A 201 -6.78 -17.88 -6.12
CA LYS A 201 -8.14 -17.82 -6.67
C LYS A 201 -9.05 -16.96 -5.80
N ASP A 202 -9.77 -16.06 -6.44
CA ASP A 202 -10.83 -15.27 -5.81
C ASP A 202 -12.15 -16.08 -5.67
N LEU A 203 -13.20 -15.43 -5.17
CA LEU A 203 -14.53 -16.05 -5.00
C LEU A 203 -15.17 -16.53 -6.31
N ASP A 204 -14.76 -15.98 -7.45
CA ASP A 204 -15.28 -16.35 -8.77
C ASP A 204 -14.34 -17.33 -9.51
N GLY A 205 -13.25 -17.76 -8.84
CA GLY A 205 -12.27 -18.70 -9.37
C GLY A 205 -11.23 -18.08 -10.29
N HIS A 206 -11.15 -16.75 -10.39
CA HIS A 206 -10.12 -16.05 -11.15
C HIS A 206 -8.79 -16.06 -10.39
N ASP A 207 -7.70 -16.25 -11.13
CA ASP A 207 -6.36 -16.17 -10.57
C ASP A 207 -5.93 -14.72 -10.42
N VAL A 208 -5.75 -14.28 -9.17
CA VAL A 208 -5.29 -12.93 -8.82
C VAL A 208 -3.79 -12.97 -8.55
N PRO A 209 -2.96 -12.22 -9.30
CA PRO A 209 -1.53 -12.13 -9.07
C PRO A 209 -1.21 -11.35 -7.79
N VAL A 210 -0.19 -11.82 -7.09
CA VAL A 210 0.38 -11.19 -5.88
C VAL A 210 1.88 -11.05 -6.05
N ASP A 211 2.44 -9.93 -5.62
CA ASP A 211 3.87 -9.69 -5.55
C ASP A 211 4.26 -9.07 -4.19
N GLN A 212 5.40 -9.50 -3.65
CA GLN A 212 6.01 -8.90 -2.47
C GLN A 212 7.54 -8.91 -2.63
N ASN A 213 8.19 -7.77 -2.36
CA ASN A 213 9.58 -7.50 -2.76
C ASN A 213 10.59 -7.51 -1.60
N GLY A 214 10.34 -8.30 -0.55
CA GLY A 214 11.23 -8.40 0.62
C GLY A 214 11.17 -7.13 1.47
N LYS A 215 12.33 -6.63 1.90
CA LYS A 215 12.45 -5.48 2.79
C LYS A 215 13.59 -4.54 2.41
N HIS A 216 13.64 -3.37 3.06
CA HIS A 216 14.70 -2.34 2.93
C HIS A 216 14.84 -1.78 1.51
N ALA A 217 13.83 -1.92 0.66
CA ALA A 217 13.85 -1.49 -0.74
C ALA A 217 15.12 -1.96 -1.50
N ILE A 218 15.57 -3.19 -1.20
CA ILE A 218 16.66 -3.83 -1.93
C ILE A 218 16.19 -4.24 -3.34
N TYR A 219 14.94 -4.62 -3.45
CA TYR A 219 14.26 -4.99 -4.68
C TYR A 219 13.09 -4.06 -4.96
N VAL A 220 12.79 -3.89 -6.23
CA VAL A 220 11.60 -3.19 -6.73
C VAL A 220 10.96 -4.09 -7.76
N GLY A 221 9.70 -4.46 -7.56
CA GLY A 221 8.92 -5.27 -8.50
C GLY A 221 8.56 -4.46 -9.75
N ARG A 222 8.66 -5.08 -10.92
CA ARG A 222 8.17 -4.54 -12.17
C ARG A 222 7.16 -5.50 -12.77
N ILE A 223 5.91 -5.09 -12.83
CA ILE A 223 4.79 -5.88 -13.34
C ILE A 223 4.28 -5.22 -14.63
N VAL A 224 4.03 -6.02 -15.65
CA VAL A 224 3.38 -5.59 -16.88
C VAL A 224 2.03 -6.29 -16.96
N MET A 225 0.95 -5.52 -16.98
CA MET A 225 -0.41 -6.01 -17.15
C MET A 225 -0.85 -5.78 -18.60
N ASN A 226 -1.22 -6.86 -19.29
CA ASN A 226 -1.82 -6.79 -20.61
C ASN A 226 -3.33 -6.96 -20.46
N LEU A 227 -4.07 -5.90 -20.71
CA LEU A 227 -5.53 -5.94 -20.68
C LEU A 227 -6.03 -6.40 -22.07
N LYS A 228 -6.94 -7.38 -22.06
CA LYS A 228 -7.61 -7.88 -23.27
C LYS A 228 -8.91 -7.13 -23.52
#